data_6a78451f223f4cb1a172f1b696883e60
#
_entry.id   6a78451f223f4cb1a172f1b696883e60
#
_cell.length_a   1.000
_cell.length_b   1.000
_cell.length_c   1.000
_cell.angle_alpha   90.00
_cell.angle_beta   90.00
_cell.angle_gamma   90.00
#
_symmetry.space_group_name_H-M   'P 1'
#
loop_
_entity.id
_entity.type
_entity.pdbx_description
1 polymer ?
#
loop_
_entity_poly.entity_id
_entity_poly.type
_entity_poly.pdbx_seq_one_letter_code
_entity_poly.pdbx_strand_id
1 'polypeptide(L)'
;MKVSEFYQKFSSDCTAGSASQVLTRNEVSVDVTGRCYYRLSHGGENYALLFTNQIDSTFSDGSLSVANDVGGTWELHSVRVGICSRKPDGSYTEPELFHTLTFNGKTTRTVSGSEPFCTDPFPLHAKAGDSICYEISLTGACYPYHQEIVLPTFRLADGEWIPFKQFPVPVMIGSDREVSLRVGFIGDSITQGCGTEVDSYTHWVARIAAGLPDAYSVWDLGIGYARGYDAATDKGWLARAKMCDIVNVCFGVNDLLRGRTADQIIADLYTIVNSIHKAGKRVILFTVPPFDIMGEAQTYWYRVNAKIRGVLGETADAVFDFASVLGQPAPNEYRSVYEPHPNAAGCQIAADAYLAKKFF
;
A
#
# COMPACT_ATOMS: atom_id res chain seq x y z
N MET A 1 -4.56 -19.95 -10.91
CA MET A 1 -5.09 -20.02 -9.53
C MET A 1 -6.22 -19.01 -9.37
N LYS A 2 -7.26 -19.27 -8.54
CA LYS A 2 -8.31 -18.30 -8.21
C LYS A 2 -7.84 -17.35 -7.11
N VAL A 3 -8.35 -16.10 -7.10
CA VAL A 3 -7.99 -15.11 -6.07
C VAL A 3 -8.44 -15.52 -4.67
N SER A 4 -9.57 -16.23 -4.55
CA SER A 4 -10.00 -16.78 -3.25
C SER A 4 -9.02 -17.82 -2.69
N GLU A 5 -8.41 -18.64 -3.55
CA GLU A 5 -7.36 -19.60 -3.16
C GLU A 5 -6.06 -18.88 -2.80
N PHE A 6 -5.75 -17.78 -3.51
CA PHE A 6 -4.60 -16.94 -3.17
C PHE A 6 -4.66 -16.47 -1.72
N TYR A 7 -5.76 -15.85 -1.30
CA TYR A 7 -5.92 -15.35 0.07
C TYR A 7 -5.93 -16.44 1.14
N GLN A 8 -6.28 -17.67 0.78
CA GLN A 8 -6.21 -18.79 1.72
C GLN A 8 -4.80 -19.31 1.94
N LYS A 9 -3.96 -19.26 0.89
CA LYS A 9 -2.63 -19.91 0.88
C LYS A 9 -1.47 -18.94 1.06
N PHE A 10 -1.65 -17.66 0.73
CA PHE A 10 -0.58 -16.68 0.69
C PHE A 10 -0.86 -15.50 1.61
N SER A 11 0.20 -15.03 2.25
CA SER A 11 0.21 -13.83 3.10
C SER A 11 1.28 -12.87 2.62
N SER A 12 1.07 -11.55 2.81
CA SER A 12 2.03 -10.54 2.37
C SER A 12 3.42 -10.78 2.96
N ASP A 13 4.43 -10.73 2.12
CA ASP A 13 5.84 -10.81 2.51
C ASP A 13 6.63 -9.56 2.12
N CYS A 14 5.96 -8.46 1.87
CA CYS A 14 6.58 -7.17 1.60
C CYS A 14 5.74 -6.06 2.23
N THR A 15 6.42 -5.10 2.86
CA THR A 15 5.80 -3.94 3.52
C THR A 15 5.89 -2.65 2.70
N ALA A 16 6.37 -2.70 1.46
CA ALA A 16 6.27 -1.54 0.57
C ALA A 16 4.82 -1.40 0.09
N GLY A 17 4.26 -0.20 0.23
CA GLY A 17 2.94 0.12 -0.31
C GLY A 17 2.92 -0.09 -1.83
N SER A 18 2.05 -0.96 -2.29
CA SER A 18 1.95 -1.39 -3.69
C SER A 18 0.55 -1.28 -4.28
N ALA A 19 -0.36 -0.57 -3.61
CA ALA A 19 -1.69 -0.28 -4.13
C ALA A 19 -1.64 0.51 -5.45
N SER A 20 -2.70 0.42 -6.26
CA SER A 20 -2.77 1.07 -7.57
C SER A 20 -3.31 2.50 -7.44
N GLN A 21 -2.62 3.49 -8.01
CA GLN A 21 -2.88 4.90 -7.75
C GLN A 21 -3.46 5.68 -8.93
N VAL A 22 -2.90 5.49 -10.11
CA VAL A 22 -3.23 6.27 -11.31
C VAL A 22 -3.37 5.36 -12.51
N LEU A 23 -4.24 5.71 -13.46
CA LEU A 23 -4.31 5.06 -14.77
C LEU A 23 -3.44 5.80 -15.78
N THR A 24 -2.67 5.06 -16.58
CA THR A 24 -2.12 5.65 -17.82
C THR A 24 -3.27 6.05 -18.73
N ARG A 25 -3.07 7.09 -19.54
CA ARG A 25 -4.05 7.60 -20.51
C ARG A 25 -3.33 7.90 -21.81
N ASN A 26 -2.66 6.88 -22.36
CA ASN A 26 -1.97 7.00 -23.63
C ASN A 26 -2.99 7.03 -24.78
N GLU A 27 -2.75 7.83 -25.81
CA GLU A 27 -3.62 7.90 -26.99
C GLU A 27 -3.59 6.60 -27.79
N VAL A 28 -2.49 5.88 -27.74
CA VAL A 28 -2.28 4.59 -28.40
C VAL A 28 -1.70 3.57 -27.43
N SER A 29 -1.86 2.30 -27.75
CA SER A 29 -1.17 1.24 -26.98
C SER A 29 0.35 1.36 -27.14
N VAL A 30 1.05 1.21 -26.02
CA VAL A 30 2.51 1.26 -25.95
C VAL A 30 3.04 -0.04 -25.37
N ASP A 31 4.22 -0.46 -25.84
CA ASP A 31 4.95 -1.57 -25.24
C ASP A 31 5.80 -1.06 -24.09
N VAL A 32 5.71 -1.73 -22.95
CA VAL A 32 6.50 -1.42 -21.76
C VAL A 32 7.09 -2.69 -21.21
N THR A 33 8.40 -2.66 -20.95
CA THR A 33 9.06 -3.63 -20.07
C THR A 33 9.52 -2.89 -18.84
N GLY A 34 8.83 -3.13 -17.71
CA GLY A 34 9.08 -2.49 -16.42
C GLY A 34 9.83 -3.41 -15.47
N ARG A 35 10.63 -2.83 -14.56
CA ARG A 35 11.36 -3.54 -13.50
C ARG A 35 11.20 -2.80 -12.18
N CYS A 36 10.98 -3.55 -11.09
CA CYS A 36 10.91 -3.04 -9.73
C CYS A 36 11.64 -4.00 -8.78
N TYR A 37 12.18 -3.46 -7.70
CA TYR A 37 12.86 -4.26 -6.68
C TYR A 37 12.10 -4.19 -5.36
N TYR A 38 11.95 -5.34 -4.70
CA TYR A 38 11.26 -5.48 -3.43
C TYR A 38 12.16 -6.20 -2.44
N ARG A 39 12.13 -5.80 -1.17
CA ARG A 39 12.75 -6.53 -0.07
C ARG A 39 11.70 -7.36 0.64
N LEU A 40 11.99 -8.65 0.80
CA LEU A 40 11.11 -9.58 1.49
C LEU A 40 11.27 -9.44 3.02
N SER A 41 10.16 -9.51 3.72
CA SER A 41 10.14 -9.34 5.18
C SER A 41 10.58 -10.61 5.91
N HIS A 42 10.18 -11.76 5.43
CA HIS A 42 10.40 -13.04 6.12
C HIS A 42 11.04 -14.11 5.21
N GLY A 43 10.65 -14.18 3.94
CA GLY A 43 11.01 -15.26 3.05
C GLY A 43 9.95 -16.38 3.00
N GLY A 44 10.22 -17.41 2.21
CA GLY A 44 9.31 -18.54 2.00
C GLY A 44 9.81 -19.50 0.92
N GLU A 45 9.03 -20.56 0.69
CA GLU A 45 9.36 -21.59 -0.31
C GLU A 45 8.60 -21.39 -1.62
N ASN A 46 7.34 -20.95 -1.55
CA ASN A 46 6.52 -20.67 -2.71
C ASN A 46 5.88 -19.29 -2.61
N TYR A 47 5.76 -18.65 -3.75
CA TYR A 47 5.20 -17.32 -3.88
C TYR A 47 4.09 -17.27 -4.92
N ALA A 48 3.24 -16.26 -4.80
CA ALA A 48 2.32 -15.84 -5.85
C ALA A 48 2.14 -14.33 -5.79
N LEU A 49 1.87 -13.68 -6.92
CA LEU A 49 1.67 -12.25 -7.03
C LEU A 49 0.19 -11.94 -7.29
N LEU A 50 -0.36 -10.97 -6.57
CA LEU A 50 -1.72 -10.47 -6.75
C LEU A 50 -1.69 -9.12 -7.47
N PHE A 51 -2.57 -8.94 -8.42
CA PHE A 51 -2.72 -7.72 -9.22
C PHE A 51 -4.15 -7.23 -9.22
N THR A 52 -4.33 -5.96 -9.56
CA THR A 52 -5.64 -5.34 -9.84
C THR A 52 -5.55 -4.50 -11.11
N ASN A 53 -6.66 -4.36 -11.83
CA ASN A 53 -6.82 -3.42 -12.93
C ASN A 53 -7.67 -2.20 -12.52
N GLN A 54 -7.82 -1.99 -11.23
CA GLN A 54 -8.59 -0.90 -10.63
C GLN A 54 -7.69 -0.06 -9.73
N ILE A 55 -7.88 1.25 -9.71
CA ILE A 55 -7.16 2.14 -8.80
C ILE A 55 -7.92 2.35 -7.50
N ASP A 56 -7.18 2.70 -6.45
CA ASP A 56 -7.63 2.67 -5.06
C ASP A 56 -7.87 4.07 -4.48
N SER A 57 -7.25 5.10 -5.02
CA SER A 57 -7.40 6.47 -4.53
C SER A 57 -7.78 7.45 -5.63
N THR A 58 -8.35 8.59 -5.22
CA THR A 58 -8.46 9.74 -6.10
C THR A 58 -7.14 10.50 -6.09
N PHE A 59 -6.35 10.34 -7.16
CA PHE A 59 -5.06 10.99 -7.31
C PHE A 59 -5.24 12.50 -7.54
N SER A 60 -4.43 13.31 -6.86
CA SER A 60 -4.49 14.77 -6.92
C SER A 60 -5.90 15.29 -6.54
N ASP A 61 -6.51 16.08 -7.38
CA ASP A 61 -7.86 16.65 -7.23
C ASP A 61 -8.94 15.86 -7.99
N GLY A 62 -8.59 14.70 -8.53
CA GLY A 62 -9.46 13.89 -9.38
C GLY A 62 -9.33 14.18 -10.87
N SER A 63 -8.44 15.09 -11.27
CA SER A 63 -8.24 15.44 -12.69
C SER A 63 -7.57 14.30 -13.48
N LEU A 64 -6.77 13.46 -12.84
CA LEU A 64 -6.06 12.35 -13.47
C LEU A 64 -6.76 11.01 -13.26
N SER A 65 -7.21 10.73 -12.06
CA SER A 65 -7.83 9.46 -11.70
C SER A 65 -8.79 9.60 -10.54
N VAL A 66 -9.86 8.82 -10.55
CA VAL A 66 -10.86 8.76 -9.48
C VAL A 66 -10.84 7.36 -8.87
N ALA A 67 -10.95 7.25 -7.57
CA ALA A 67 -10.98 5.96 -6.88
C ALA A 67 -12.03 5.03 -7.48
N ASN A 68 -11.65 3.78 -7.65
CA ASN A 68 -12.40 2.72 -8.33
C ASN A 68 -12.49 2.83 -9.86
N ASP A 69 -11.81 3.79 -10.49
CA ASP A 69 -11.66 3.75 -11.95
C ASP A 69 -10.95 2.45 -12.37
N VAL A 70 -11.40 1.91 -13.49
CA VAL A 70 -10.92 0.64 -14.03
C VAL A 70 -10.08 0.91 -15.26
N GLY A 71 -8.92 0.26 -15.34
CA GLY A 71 -8.07 0.29 -16.52
C GLY A 71 -8.79 -0.28 -17.75
N GLY A 72 -8.30 0.08 -18.91
CA GLY A 72 -8.73 -0.50 -20.18
C GLY A 72 -8.37 -1.98 -20.31
N THR A 73 -8.54 -2.50 -21.52
CA THR A 73 -8.00 -3.81 -21.88
C THR A 73 -6.54 -3.65 -22.28
N TRP A 74 -5.67 -4.51 -21.75
CA TRP A 74 -4.25 -4.54 -22.07
C TRP A 74 -3.70 -5.98 -22.05
N GLU A 75 -2.61 -6.20 -22.77
CA GLU A 75 -1.99 -7.51 -22.91
C GLU A 75 -0.76 -7.61 -22.02
N LEU A 76 -0.76 -8.58 -21.11
CA LEU A 76 0.40 -8.97 -20.32
C LEU A 76 1.12 -10.07 -21.06
N HIS A 77 2.36 -9.81 -21.48
CA HIS A 77 3.18 -10.76 -22.26
C HIS A 77 4.03 -11.65 -21.37
N SER A 78 4.57 -11.09 -20.29
CA SER A 78 5.34 -11.88 -19.33
C SER A 78 5.41 -11.17 -17.96
N VAL A 79 5.51 -11.98 -16.90
CA VAL A 79 6.01 -11.57 -15.60
C VAL A 79 7.15 -12.50 -15.23
N ARG A 80 8.26 -11.92 -14.78
CA ARG A 80 9.41 -12.68 -14.29
C ARG A 80 9.81 -12.20 -12.91
N VAL A 81 10.28 -13.12 -12.08
CA VAL A 81 10.81 -12.82 -10.75
C VAL A 81 12.09 -13.59 -10.50
N GLY A 82 13.08 -12.94 -9.92
CA GLY A 82 14.33 -13.58 -9.51
C GLY A 82 14.90 -12.95 -8.25
N ILE A 83 15.65 -13.73 -7.45
CA ILE A 83 16.35 -13.22 -6.28
C ILE A 83 17.54 -12.39 -6.75
N CYS A 84 17.73 -11.24 -6.12
CA CYS A 84 18.85 -10.33 -6.32
C CYS A 84 19.36 -9.80 -4.98
N SER A 85 20.52 -9.15 -5.00
CA SER A 85 21.11 -8.53 -3.82
C SER A 85 21.28 -7.03 -4.05
N ARG A 86 20.92 -6.23 -3.03
CA ARG A 86 21.19 -4.80 -3.01
C ARG A 86 22.66 -4.56 -2.70
N LYS A 87 23.34 -3.77 -3.53
CA LYS A 87 24.75 -3.42 -3.34
C LYS A 87 24.88 -2.21 -2.41
N PRO A 88 26.10 -1.95 -1.87
CA PRO A 88 26.35 -0.80 -1.01
C PRO A 88 26.07 0.57 -1.67
N ASP A 89 26.18 0.66 -2.99
CA ASP A 89 25.87 1.87 -3.78
C ASP A 89 24.37 2.06 -4.05
N GLY A 90 23.52 1.16 -3.55
CA GLY A 90 22.08 1.18 -3.75
C GLY A 90 21.59 0.51 -5.04
N SER A 91 22.49 0.09 -5.93
CA SER A 91 22.13 -0.70 -7.11
C SER A 91 21.87 -2.16 -6.74
N TYR A 92 21.40 -2.94 -7.71
CA TYR A 92 21.08 -4.36 -7.54
C TYR A 92 21.94 -5.25 -8.45
N THR A 93 22.16 -6.48 -8.02
CA THR A 93 22.69 -7.52 -8.91
C THR A 93 21.61 -7.98 -9.87
N GLU A 94 21.97 -8.47 -11.05
CA GLU A 94 21.04 -9.22 -11.86
C GLU A 94 20.74 -10.57 -11.18
N PRO A 95 19.49 -11.05 -11.21
CA PRO A 95 19.16 -12.40 -10.76
C PRO A 95 19.92 -13.45 -11.57
N GLU A 96 20.47 -14.46 -10.88
CA GLU A 96 21.09 -15.61 -11.55
C GLU A 96 20.04 -16.45 -12.30
N LEU A 97 18.82 -16.51 -11.78
CA LEU A 97 17.69 -17.22 -12.37
C LEU A 97 16.43 -16.37 -12.28
N PHE A 98 15.71 -16.27 -13.39
CA PHE A 98 14.35 -15.74 -13.44
C PHE A 98 13.32 -16.87 -13.58
N HIS A 99 12.33 -16.86 -12.71
CA HIS A 99 11.11 -17.65 -12.85
C HIS A 99 10.12 -16.88 -13.72
N THR A 100 9.75 -17.42 -14.88
CA THR A 100 8.64 -16.88 -15.68
C THR A 100 7.33 -17.37 -15.09
N LEU A 101 6.49 -16.42 -14.67
CA LEU A 101 5.24 -16.72 -13.97
C LEU A 101 4.12 -17.04 -14.94
N THR A 102 3.14 -17.81 -14.46
CA THR A 102 1.97 -18.20 -15.24
C THR A 102 0.66 -17.71 -14.60
N PHE A 103 -0.36 -17.62 -15.42
CA PHE A 103 -1.74 -17.31 -15.08
C PHE A 103 -2.63 -18.42 -15.62
N ASN A 104 -3.05 -19.37 -14.76
CA ASN A 104 -3.74 -20.60 -15.16
C ASN A 104 -2.96 -21.39 -16.24
N GLY A 105 -1.66 -21.55 -16.01
CA GLY A 105 -0.74 -22.29 -16.88
C GLY A 105 -0.25 -21.55 -18.13
N LYS A 106 -0.66 -20.28 -18.36
CA LYS A 106 -0.22 -19.46 -19.49
C LYS A 106 0.70 -18.35 -19.01
N THR A 107 1.75 -18.04 -19.74
CA THR A 107 2.70 -16.96 -19.46
C THR A 107 2.15 -15.59 -19.86
N THR A 108 1.07 -15.56 -20.64
CA THR A 108 0.43 -14.36 -21.15
C THR A 108 -1.00 -14.23 -20.59
N ARG A 109 -1.51 -13.00 -20.51
CA ARG A 109 -2.88 -12.74 -20.07
C ARG A 109 -3.41 -11.46 -20.70
N THR A 110 -4.62 -11.52 -21.27
CA THR A 110 -5.42 -10.32 -21.51
C THR A 110 -6.05 -9.88 -20.20
N VAL A 111 -5.78 -8.66 -19.77
CA VAL A 111 -6.33 -8.06 -18.56
C VAL A 111 -7.46 -7.11 -18.95
N SER A 112 -8.61 -7.25 -18.30
CA SER A 112 -9.77 -6.37 -18.51
C SER A 112 -10.68 -6.42 -17.26
N GLY A 113 -11.53 -5.39 -17.11
CA GLY A 113 -12.45 -5.29 -15.96
C GLY A 113 -11.75 -5.01 -14.63
N SER A 114 -12.53 -4.98 -13.56
CA SER A 114 -12.08 -4.59 -12.21
C SER A 114 -11.66 -5.77 -11.32
N GLU A 115 -11.91 -7.00 -11.75
CA GLU A 115 -11.63 -8.17 -10.92
C GLU A 115 -10.12 -8.34 -10.71
N PRO A 116 -9.66 -8.53 -9.46
CA PRO A 116 -8.27 -8.83 -9.19
C PRO A 116 -7.88 -10.17 -9.81
N PHE A 117 -6.62 -10.32 -10.10
CA PHE A 117 -6.06 -11.56 -10.65
C PHE A 117 -4.70 -11.87 -10.03
N CYS A 118 -4.32 -13.14 -10.05
CA CYS A 118 -3.06 -13.57 -9.48
C CYS A 118 -2.32 -14.55 -10.39
N THR A 119 -1.02 -14.66 -10.18
CA THR A 119 -0.22 -15.71 -10.81
C THR A 119 -0.57 -17.08 -10.24
N ASP A 120 -0.18 -18.12 -10.93
CA ASP A 120 -0.05 -19.43 -10.30
C ASP A 120 1.10 -19.40 -9.29
N PRO A 121 1.11 -20.30 -8.27
CA PRO A 121 2.24 -20.46 -7.37
C PRO A 121 3.51 -20.80 -8.11
N PHE A 122 4.63 -20.26 -7.65
CA PHE A 122 5.96 -20.57 -8.20
C PHE A 122 6.97 -20.75 -7.05
N PRO A 123 7.96 -21.67 -7.21
CA PRO A 123 8.99 -21.85 -6.20
C PRO A 123 9.94 -20.66 -6.19
N LEU A 124 10.24 -20.15 -5.00
CA LEU A 124 11.25 -19.13 -4.80
C LEU A 124 11.78 -19.27 -3.37
N HIS A 125 12.93 -19.96 -3.21
CA HIS A 125 13.54 -20.19 -1.90
C HIS A 125 14.21 -18.92 -1.39
N ALA A 126 13.45 -18.08 -0.73
CA ALA A 126 13.89 -16.79 -0.26
C ALA A 126 13.98 -16.73 1.27
N LYS A 127 14.84 -15.84 1.78
CA LYS A 127 15.05 -15.57 3.20
C LYS A 127 14.61 -14.15 3.55
N ALA A 128 14.43 -13.89 4.84
CA ALA A 128 14.19 -12.55 5.35
C ALA A 128 15.33 -11.61 4.91
N GLY A 129 14.93 -10.46 4.34
CA GLY A 129 15.86 -9.45 3.84
C GLY A 129 16.36 -9.67 2.41
N ASP A 130 16.10 -10.82 1.80
CA ASP A 130 16.38 -11.01 0.38
C ASP A 130 15.60 -9.98 -0.45
N SER A 131 16.21 -9.56 -1.56
CA SER A 131 15.54 -8.72 -2.54
C SER A 131 15.11 -9.55 -3.73
N ILE A 132 13.96 -9.20 -4.30
CA ILE A 132 13.51 -9.75 -5.56
C ILE A 132 13.45 -8.67 -6.64
N CYS A 133 13.89 -9.05 -7.82
CA CYS A 133 13.69 -8.31 -9.06
C CYS A 133 12.37 -8.80 -9.68
N TYR A 134 11.40 -7.90 -9.78
CA TYR A 134 10.14 -8.10 -10.51
C TYR A 134 10.24 -7.45 -11.87
N GLU A 135 9.90 -8.17 -12.92
CA GLU A 135 9.81 -7.65 -14.28
C GLU A 135 8.45 -7.96 -14.88
N ILE A 136 7.92 -7.01 -15.62
CA ILE A 136 6.69 -7.15 -16.40
C ILE A 136 6.89 -6.64 -17.83
N SER A 137 6.36 -7.36 -18.80
CA SER A 137 6.25 -6.89 -20.18
C SER A 137 4.79 -6.87 -20.59
N LEU A 138 4.33 -5.76 -21.14
CA LEU A 138 2.94 -5.53 -21.49
C LEU A 138 2.80 -4.63 -22.71
N THR A 139 1.60 -4.67 -23.34
CA THR A 139 1.13 -3.70 -24.34
C THR A 139 -0.22 -3.15 -23.91
N GLY A 140 -0.37 -1.84 -23.84
CA GLY A 140 -1.65 -1.21 -23.47
C GLY A 140 -1.62 0.30 -23.53
N ALA A 141 -2.81 0.89 -23.53
CA ALA A 141 -3.00 2.35 -23.48
C ALA A 141 -3.43 2.84 -22.09
N CYS A 142 -4.22 2.02 -21.37
CA CYS A 142 -4.81 2.39 -20.09
C CYS A 142 -4.68 1.23 -19.09
N TYR A 143 -3.74 1.34 -18.19
CA TYR A 143 -3.47 0.37 -17.11
C TYR A 143 -3.05 1.09 -15.82
N PRO A 144 -3.26 0.48 -14.63
CA PRO A 144 -2.90 1.10 -13.37
C PRO A 144 -1.39 1.09 -13.13
N TYR A 145 -0.92 2.14 -12.44
CA TYR A 145 0.45 2.23 -11.95
C TYR A 145 0.49 2.99 -10.61
N HIS A 146 1.64 2.99 -9.96
CA HIS A 146 1.85 3.66 -8.68
C HIS A 146 2.83 4.84 -8.83
N GLN A 147 2.30 6.06 -8.98
CA GLN A 147 3.08 7.26 -9.27
C GLN A 147 4.06 7.64 -8.13
N GLU A 148 3.66 7.42 -6.88
CA GLU A 148 4.45 7.78 -5.70
C GLU A 148 5.13 6.58 -5.05
N ILE A 149 5.30 5.49 -5.79
CA ILE A 149 5.95 4.28 -5.27
C ILE A 149 7.32 4.61 -4.64
N VAL A 150 7.54 4.11 -3.43
CA VAL A 150 8.78 4.31 -2.66
C VAL A 150 9.83 3.22 -2.93
N LEU A 151 9.75 2.60 -4.10
CA LEU A 151 10.66 1.56 -4.59
C LEU A 151 11.38 2.01 -5.84
N PRO A 152 12.59 1.45 -6.11
CA PRO A 152 13.30 1.71 -7.35
C PRO A 152 12.61 1.01 -8.51
N THR A 153 12.19 1.80 -9.49
CA THR A 153 11.44 1.35 -10.67
C THR A 153 12.08 1.86 -11.95
N PHE A 154 12.11 1.01 -12.96
CA PHE A 154 12.78 1.26 -14.23
C PHE A 154 11.97 0.73 -15.39
N ARG A 155 12.25 1.20 -16.60
CA ARG A 155 11.87 0.56 -17.86
C ARG A 155 13.08 0.24 -18.70
N LEU A 156 12.98 -0.78 -19.52
CA LEU A 156 13.97 -1.09 -20.54
C LEU A 156 13.74 -0.16 -21.75
N ALA A 157 14.77 0.59 -22.12
CA ALA A 157 14.78 1.45 -23.30
C ALA A 157 16.17 1.38 -23.95
N ASP A 158 16.22 1.07 -25.24
CA ASP A 158 17.47 0.94 -26.01
C ASP A 158 18.53 0.02 -25.37
N GLY A 159 18.07 -1.01 -24.65
CA GLY A 159 18.93 -1.97 -23.96
C GLY A 159 19.38 -1.57 -22.56
N GLU A 160 18.97 -0.41 -22.07
CA GLU A 160 19.33 0.13 -20.76
C GLU A 160 18.10 0.27 -19.84
N TRP A 161 18.30 0.09 -18.53
CA TRP A 161 17.27 0.34 -17.51
C TRP A 161 17.30 1.78 -17.07
N ILE A 162 16.24 2.55 -17.41
CA ILE A 162 16.09 3.96 -17.05
C ILE A 162 14.94 4.16 -16.05
N PRO A 163 15.02 5.13 -15.11
CA PRO A 163 13.96 5.38 -14.13
C PRO A 163 12.59 5.57 -14.77
N PHE A 164 11.58 4.83 -14.30
CA PHE A 164 10.23 4.88 -14.84
C PHE A 164 9.23 4.22 -13.88
N LYS A 165 8.02 4.78 -13.77
CA LYS A 165 7.00 4.32 -12.81
C LYS A 165 5.72 3.77 -13.47
N GLN A 166 5.48 4.10 -14.75
CA GLN A 166 4.18 3.86 -15.39
C GLN A 166 4.07 2.42 -15.91
N PHE A 167 4.03 1.47 -15.01
CA PHE A 167 3.69 0.07 -15.27
C PHE A 167 3.03 -0.56 -14.03
N PRO A 168 2.20 -1.61 -14.21
CA PRO A 168 1.55 -2.28 -13.10
C PRO A 168 2.56 -2.99 -12.18
N VAL A 169 2.35 -2.79 -10.88
CA VAL A 169 3.08 -3.54 -9.84
C VAL A 169 2.10 -4.45 -9.09
N PRO A 170 2.55 -5.58 -8.52
CA PRO A 170 1.68 -6.43 -7.73
C PRO A 170 1.19 -5.69 -6.48
N VAL A 171 -0.09 -5.81 -6.17
CA VAL A 171 -0.68 -5.24 -4.94
C VAL A 171 -0.37 -6.09 -3.70
N MET A 172 0.08 -7.33 -3.91
CA MET A 172 0.65 -8.18 -2.86
C MET A 172 1.70 -9.10 -3.47
N ILE A 173 2.83 -9.22 -2.79
CA ILE A 173 3.79 -10.31 -2.94
C ILE A 173 3.48 -11.31 -1.85
N GLY A 174 2.85 -12.42 -2.22
CA GLY A 174 2.37 -13.42 -1.29
C GLY A 174 3.36 -14.57 -1.14
N SER A 175 3.70 -14.91 0.11
CA SER A 175 4.44 -16.12 0.50
C SER A 175 3.50 -17.15 1.10
N ASP A 176 3.76 -18.43 0.87
CA ASP A 176 3.01 -19.55 1.47
C ASP A 176 3.41 -19.84 2.93
N ARG A 177 4.21 -18.97 3.53
CA ARG A 177 4.60 -19.08 4.94
C ARG A 177 3.37 -19.13 5.84
N GLU A 178 3.34 -20.07 6.77
CA GLU A 178 2.29 -20.11 7.79
C GLU A 178 2.36 -18.89 8.69
N VAL A 179 1.22 -18.24 8.89
CA VAL A 179 1.08 -17.08 9.75
C VAL A 179 -0.08 -17.27 10.71
N SER A 180 0.11 -16.83 11.96
CA SER A 180 -0.94 -16.86 12.98
C SER A 180 -1.83 -15.61 12.94
N LEU A 181 -1.33 -14.50 12.36
CA LEU A 181 -2.05 -13.23 12.29
C LEU A 181 -1.67 -12.45 11.03
N ARG A 182 -2.67 -11.92 10.34
CA ARG A 182 -2.54 -11.01 9.20
C ARG A 182 -2.93 -9.61 9.63
N VAL A 183 -1.99 -8.67 9.53
CA VAL A 183 -2.18 -7.26 9.92
C VAL A 183 -2.13 -6.39 8.68
N GLY A 184 -3.22 -5.70 8.38
CA GLY A 184 -3.32 -4.76 7.28
C GLY A 184 -3.23 -3.32 7.76
N PHE A 185 -2.58 -2.46 6.99
CA PHE A 185 -2.57 -1.01 7.18
C PHE A 185 -3.18 -0.35 5.95
N ILE A 186 -4.32 0.32 6.10
CA ILE A 186 -4.97 1.07 5.04
C ILE A 186 -4.95 2.56 5.38
N GLY A 187 -4.49 3.37 4.45
CA GLY A 187 -4.31 4.80 4.67
C GLY A 187 -3.78 5.53 3.44
N ASP A 188 -3.38 6.75 3.63
CA ASP A 188 -2.87 7.64 2.59
C ASP A 188 -1.34 7.54 2.39
N SER A 189 -0.72 8.58 1.83
CA SER A 189 0.73 8.69 1.61
C SER A 189 1.56 8.53 2.88
N ILE A 190 1.03 8.89 4.05
CA ILE A 190 1.71 8.72 5.34
C ILE A 190 1.82 7.24 5.68
N THR A 191 0.78 6.46 5.42
CA THR A 191 0.79 4.99 5.60
C THR A 191 1.71 4.33 4.59
N GLN A 192 1.63 4.74 3.31
CA GLN A 192 2.51 4.26 2.25
C GLN A 192 4.01 4.48 2.53
N GLY A 193 4.36 5.51 3.31
CA GLY A 193 5.74 5.83 3.65
C GLY A 193 6.36 6.98 2.86
N CYS A 194 5.56 7.83 2.21
CA CYS A 194 6.04 9.10 1.67
C CYS A 194 6.70 9.92 2.77
N GLY A 195 7.80 10.62 2.45
CA GLY A 195 8.65 11.32 3.42
C GLY A 195 9.88 10.52 3.87
N THR A 196 9.94 9.22 3.53
CA THR A 196 11.14 8.41 3.72
C THR A 196 11.90 8.21 2.41
N GLU A 197 13.17 7.88 2.51
CA GLU A 197 14.01 7.61 1.35
C GLU A 197 13.52 6.37 0.59
N VAL A 198 13.56 6.45 -0.74
CA VAL A 198 13.19 5.33 -1.62
C VAL A 198 14.02 4.09 -1.28
N ASP A 199 13.38 2.92 -1.23
CA ASP A 199 14.01 1.63 -0.93
C ASP A 199 14.63 1.50 0.48
N SER A 200 14.38 2.46 1.37
CA SER A 200 14.95 2.41 2.72
C SER A 200 14.19 1.47 3.67
N TYR A 201 12.89 1.29 3.46
CA TYR A 201 11.99 0.59 4.40
C TYR A 201 12.04 1.18 5.81
N THR A 202 12.22 2.50 5.90
CA THR A 202 12.27 3.23 7.16
C THR A 202 10.94 3.88 7.54
N HIS A 203 9.90 3.68 6.73
CA HIS A 203 8.54 4.11 7.06
C HIS A 203 7.95 3.29 8.22
N TRP A 204 7.00 3.89 8.91
CA TRP A 204 6.49 3.36 10.18
C TRP A 204 5.84 1.97 10.06
N VAL A 205 5.16 1.65 8.94
CA VAL A 205 4.57 0.32 8.72
C VAL A 205 5.66 -0.75 8.62
N ALA A 206 6.74 -0.51 7.87
CA ALA A 206 7.85 -1.44 7.76
C ALA A 206 8.58 -1.64 9.09
N ARG A 207 8.73 -0.57 9.89
CA ARG A 207 9.34 -0.66 11.23
C ARG A 207 8.45 -1.41 12.22
N ILE A 208 7.12 -1.24 12.16
CA ILE A 208 6.18 -2.05 12.93
C ILE A 208 6.33 -3.53 12.53
N ALA A 209 6.33 -3.83 11.23
CA ALA A 209 6.50 -5.20 10.75
C ALA A 209 7.78 -5.85 11.29
N ALA A 210 8.89 -5.12 11.27
CA ALA A 210 10.17 -5.61 11.81
C ALA A 210 10.17 -5.82 13.35
N GLY A 211 9.26 -5.17 14.07
CA GLY A 211 9.10 -5.31 15.52
C GLY A 211 8.03 -6.31 15.97
N LEU A 212 7.24 -6.85 15.05
CA LEU A 212 6.23 -7.87 15.34
C LEU A 212 6.82 -9.28 15.32
N PRO A 213 6.14 -10.25 15.97
CA PRO A 213 6.56 -11.66 15.91
C PRO A 213 6.63 -12.17 14.46
N ASP A 214 7.61 -13.02 14.18
CA ASP A 214 7.75 -13.66 12.85
C ASP A 214 6.51 -14.41 12.38
N ALA A 215 5.69 -14.90 13.31
CA ALA A 215 4.43 -15.55 13.00
C ALA A 215 3.34 -14.62 12.43
N TYR A 216 3.60 -13.31 12.34
CA TYR A 216 2.66 -12.34 11.78
C TYR A 216 3.06 -11.96 10.36
N SER A 217 2.08 -11.59 9.55
CA SER A 217 2.32 -10.93 8.26
C SER A 217 1.76 -9.51 8.29
N VAL A 218 2.45 -8.59 7.66
CA VAL A 218 2.01 -7.20 7.51
C VAL A 218 1.80 -6.88 6.04
N TRP A 219 0.64 -6.31 5.74
CA TRP A 219 0.32 -5.82 4.41
C TRP A 219 0.12 -4.30 4.44
N ASP A 220 1.00 -3.57 3.79
CA ASP A 220 0.86 -2.14 3.59
C ASP A 220 -0.02 -1.86 2.37
N LEU A 221 -1.20 -1.32 2.63
CA LEU A 221 -2.20 -0.88 1.67
C LEU A 221 -2.26 0.65 1.59
N GLY A 222 -1.29 1.36 2.15
CA GLY A 222 -1.18 2.81 2.03
C GLY A 222 -1.01 3.25 0.58
N ILE A 223 -1.64 4.37 0.21
CA ILE A 223 -1.51 4.94 -1.14
C ILE A 223 -1.70 6.45 -1.13
N GLY A 224 -0.81 7.14 -1.81
CA GLY A 224 -0.82 8.59 -1.88
C GLY A 224 -2.14 9.18 -2.37
N TYR A 225 -2.45 10.37 -1.86
CA TYR A 225 -3.67 11.14 -2.13
C TYR A 225 -4.99 10.48 -1.69
N ALA A 226 -4.95 9.29 -1.11
CA ALA A 226 -6.15 8.58 -0.68
C ALA A 226 -6.87 9.30 0.48
N ARG A 227 -8.19 9.20 0.46
CA ARG A 227 -9.08 9.76 1.48
C ARG A 227 -9.86 8.64 2.18
N GLY A 228 -10.34 8.91 3.37
CA GLY A 228 -11.35 8.06 4.00
C GLY A 228 -12.57 7.87 3.09
N TYR A 229 -12.96 8.92 2.37
CA TYR A 229 -14.01 8.87 1.35
C TYR A 229 -13.79 7.77 0.29
N ASP A 230 -12.56 7.60 -0.20
CA ASP A 230 -12.23 6.61 -1.23
C ASP A 230 -12.40 5.18 -0.68
N ALA A 231 -11.94 4.93 0.54
CA ALA A 231 -12.09 3.64 1.22
C ALA A 231 -13.54 3.36 1.65
N ALA A 232 -14.31 4.38 2.04
CA ALA A 232 -15.70 4.25 2.46
C ALA A 232 -16.66 3.80 1.32
N THR A 233 -16.20 3.80 0.07
CA THR A 233 -16.95 3.20 -1.05
C THR A 233 -17.12 1.68 -0.93
N ASP A 234 -16.37 1.05 -0.02
CA ASP A 234 -16.39 -0.39 0.27
C ASP A 234 -16.17 -1.28 -0.95
N LYS A 235 -15.29 -0.86 -1.84
CA LYS A 235 -14.92 -1.59 -3.06
C LYS A 235 -13.55 -2.25 -2.92
N GLY A 236 -12.94 -2.62 -4.03
CA GLY A 236 -11.75 -3.46 -4.14
C GLY A 236 -10.64 -3.21 -3.11
N TRP A 237 -10.34 -1.95 -2.79
CA TRP A 237 -9.29 -1.61 -1.83
C TRP A 237 -9.64 -2.03 -0.39
N LEU A 238 -10.82 -1.62 0.12
CA LEU A 238 -11.27 -2.03 1.45
C LEU A 238 -11.56 -3.54 1.50
N ALA A 239 -12.04 -4.13 0.39
CA ALA A 239 -12.22 -5.59 0.30
C ALA A 239 -10.88 -6.34 0.49
N ARG A 240 -9.77 -5.82 -0.06
CA ARG A 240 -8.43 -6.39 0.20
C ARG A 240 -8.01 -6.25 1.66
N ALA A 241 -8.21 -5.08 2.27
CA ALA A 241 -7.90 -4.88 3.68
C ALA A 241 -8.64 -5.87 4.59
N LYS A 242 -9.90 -6.20 4.27
CA LYS A 242 -10.72 -7.20 4.99
C LYS A 242 -10.21 -8.64 4.87
N MET A 243 -9.20 -8.92 4.04
CA MET A 243 -8.50 -10.22 4.03
C MET A 243 -7.51 -10.36 5.19
N CYS A 244 -7.20 -9.28 5.90
CA CYS A 244 -6.43 -9.30 7.12
C CYS A 244 -7.33 -9.59 8.34
N ASP A 245 -6.75 -10.04 9.43
CA ASP A 245 -7.46 -10.31 10.69
C ASP A 245 -7.64 -9.04 11.51
N ILE A 246 -6.67 -8.13 11.40
CA ILE A 246 -6.69 -6.79 12.00
C ILE A 246 -6.39 -5.78 10.89
N VAL A 247 -7.22 -4.73 10.85
CA VAL A 247 -7.07 -3.62 9.90
C VAL A 247 -6.80 -2.34 10.67
N ASN A 248 -5.64 -1.74 10.41
CA ASN A 248 -5.26 -0.43 10.90
C ASN A 248 -5.75 0.62 9.90
N VAL A 249 -6.53 1.60 10.37
CA VAL A 249 -7.21 2.60 9.54
C VAL A 249 -6.67 3.98 9.87
N CYS A 250 -5.96 4.61 8.93
CA CYS A 250 -5.30 5.90 9.08
C CYS A 250 -5.63 6.84 7.92
N PHE A 251 -6.69 7.65 8.05
CA PHE A 251 -7.15 8.61 7.05
C PHE A 251 -7.49 9.96 7.66
N GLY A 252 -7.67 10.96 6.81
CA GLY A 252 -8.22 12.26 7.14
C GLY A 252 -7.40 13.44 6.63
N VAL A 253 -6.10 13.28 6.42
CA VAL A 253 -5.24 14.38 5.94
C VAL A 253 -5.72 14.89 4.58
N ASN A 254 -5.82 14.00 3.59
CA ASN A 254 -6.27 14.39 2.24
C ASN A 254 -7.76 14.79 2.20
N ASP A 255 -8.57 14.23 3.07
CA ASP A 255 -9.96 14.67 3.24
C ASP A 255 -10.00 16.15 3.65
N LEU A 256 -9.25 16.53 4.68
CA LEU A 256 -9.15 17.90 5.17
C LEU A 256 -8.57 18.85 4.13
N LEU A 257 -7.47 18.47 3.48
CA LEU A 257 -6.80 19.29 2.46
C LEU A 257 -7.70 19.53 1.23
N ARG A 258 -8.67 18.65 0.98
CA ARG A 258 -9.63 18.76 -0.12
C ARG A 258 -11.00 19.29 0.32
N GLY A 259 -11.05 19.96 1.47
CA GLY A 259 -12.24 20.72 1.93
C GLY A 259 -13.39 19.87 2.47
N ARG A 260 -13.15 18.58 2.82
CA ARG A 260 -14.19 17.81 3.51
C ARG A 260 -14.36 18.27 4.94
N THR A 261 -15.60 18.35 5.37
CA THR A 261 -15.94 18.75 6.74
C THR A 261 -15.64 17.63 7.75
N ALA A 262 -15.50 17.99 9.01
CA ALA A 262 -15.31 17.01 10.08
C ALA A 262 -16.43 15.94 10.10
N ASP A 263 -17.69 16.34 9.90
CA ASP A 263 -18.82 15.41 9.93
C ASP A 263 -18.78 14.41 8.76
N GLN A 264 -18.34 14.85 7.57
CA GLN A 264 -18.15 13.96 6.43
C GLN A 264 -17.04 12.95 6.69
N ILE A 265 -15.90 13.37 7.23
CA ILE A 265 -14.78 12.49 7.55
C ILE A 265 -15.19 11.47 8.62
N ILE A 266 -15.87 11.91 9.67
CA ILE A 266 -16.38 11.04 10.74
C ILE A 266 -17.35 9.99 10.18
N ALA A 267 -18.27 10.39 9.29
CA ALA A 267 -19.20 9.46 8.64
C ALA A 267 -18.47 8.40 7.78
N ASP A 268 -17.44 8.79 7.04
CA ASP A 268 -16.64 7.88 6.24
C ASP A 268 -15.87 6.88 7.12
N LEU A 269 -15.26 7.35 8.21
CA LEU A 269 -14.56 6.49 9.17
C LEU A 269 -15.53 5.49 9.83
N TYR A 270 -16.74 5.91 10.22
CA TYR A 270 -17.80 5.00 10.71
C TYR A 270 -18.13 3.93 9.67
N THR A 271 -18.26 4.31 8.41
CA THR A 271 -18.56 3.40 7.31
C THR A 271 -17.46 2.35 7.16
N ILE A 272 -16.19 2.77 7.20
CA ILE A 272 -15.02 1.88 7.10
C ILE A 272 -15.00 0.89 8.28
N VAL A 273 -15.08 1.40 9.52
CA VAL A 273 -15.07 0.57 10.74
C VAL A 273 -16.19 -0.47 10.70
N ASN A 274 -17.42 -0.03 10.42
CA ASN A 274 -18.55 -0.93 10.33
C ASN A 274 -18.42 -1.98 9.23
N SER A 275 -17.85 -1.62 8.06
CA SER A 275 -17.63 -2.56 6.97
C SER A 275 -16.61 -3.64 7.35
N ILE A 276 -15.54 -3.27 8.05
CA ILE A 276 -14.51 -4.21 8.52
C ILE A 276 -15.11 -5.13 9.59
N HIS A 277 -15.87 -4.62 10.56
CA HIS A 277 -16.55 -5.42 11.59
C HIS A 277 -17.59 -6.37 10.99
N LYS A 278 -18.36 -5.94 9.98
CA LYS A 278 -19.28 -6.84 9.25
C LYS A 278 -18.57 -8.01 8.58
N ALA A 279 -17.31 -7.87 8.25
CA ALA A 279 -16.47 -8.95 7.74
C ALA A 279 -15.87 -9.83 8.85
N GLY A 280 -16.20 -9.57 10.13
CA GLY A 280 -15.67 -10.31 11.29
C GLY A 280 -14.21 -9.96 11.61
N LYS A 281 -13.73 -8.80 11.20
CA LYS A 281 -12.34 -8.37 11.38
C LYS A 281 -12.23 -7.29 12.44
N ARG A 282 -11.06 -7.23 13.12
CA ARG A 282 -10.76 -6.20 14.12
C ARG A 282 -10.25 -4.92 13.48
N VAL A 283 -10.54 -3.79 14.12
CA VAL A 283 -10.12 -2.45 13.67
C VAL A 283 -9.30 -1.74 14.74
N ILE A 284 -8.15 -1.23 14.34
CA ILE A 284 -7.41 -0.23 15.09
C ILE A 284 -7.55 1.09 14.34
N LEU A 285 -8.27 2.04 14.95
CA LEU A 285 -8.52 3.34 14.35
C LEU A 285 -7.43 4.33 14.79
N PHE A 286 -6.87 5.07 13.84
CA PHE A 286 -5.84 6.07 14.10
C PHE A 286 -6.46 7.47 14.18
N THR A 287 -5.97 8.31 15.08
CA THR A 287 -6.19 9.75 14.95
C THR A 287 -5.48 10.27 13.71
N VAL A 288 -6.07 11.28 13.09
CA VAL A 288 -5.49 11.95 11.90
C VAL A 288 -4.16 12.59 12.29
N PRO A 289 -3.05 12.19 11.68
CA PRO A 289 -1.75 12.77 12.02
C PRO A 289 -1.70 14.27 11.67
N PRO A 290 -0.80 15.04 12.29
CA PRO A 290 -0.59 16.43 11.90
C PRO A 290 0.02 16.53 10.50
N PHE A 291 -0.36 17.58 9.78
CA PHE A 291 0.10 17.88 8.43
C PHE A 291 0.07 19.40 8.22
N ASP A 292 0.40 19.91 7.04
CA ASP A 292 0.24 21.34 6.70
C ASP A 292 -1.24 21.73 6.58
N ILE A 293 -1.98 21.63 7.68
CA ILE A 293 -3.43 21.88 7.76
C ILE A 293 -3.66 23.27 8.38
N MET A 294 -4.34 24.15 7.65
CA MET A 294 -4.55 25.55 8.04
C MET A 294 -6.01 25.94 8.04
N GLY A 295 -6.32 27.07 8.72
CA GLY A 295 -7.63 27.69 8.68
C GLY A 295 -8.76 26.79 9.19
N GLU A 296 -9.85 26.69 8.45
CA GLU A 296 -11.01 25.90 8.83
C GLU A 296 -10.68 24.40 8.92
N ALA A 297 -9.82 23.89 8.04
CA ALA A 297 -9.37 22.50 8.05
C ALA A 297 -8.66 22.13 9.36
N GLN A 298 -7.95 23.06 9.99
CA GLN A 298 -7.36 22.85 11.32
C GLN A 298 -8.44 22.68 12.40
N THR A 299 -9.51 23.47 12.34
CA THR A 299 -10.67 23.31 13.25
C THR A 299 -11.32 21.94 13.07
N TYR A 300 -11.46 21.48 11.83
CA TYR A 300 -11.97 20.15 11.52
C TYR A 300 -11.00 19.05 11.99
N TRP A 301 -9.69 19.23 11.86
CA TRP A 301 -8.68 18.29 12.37
C TRP A 301 -8.83 18.07 13.89
N TYR A 302 -8.95 19.14 14.68
CA TYR A 302 -9.20 19.01 16.12
C TYR A 302 -10.50 18.29 16.41
N ARG A 303 -11.57 18.60 15.68
CA ARG A 303 -12.89 18.00 15.86
C ARG A 303 -12.92 16.52 15.51
N VAL A 304 -12.31 16.13 14.39
CA VAL A 304 -12.18 14.71 13.97
C VAL A 304 -11.40 13.93 15.02
N ASN A 305 -10.24 14.45 15.44
CA ASN A 305 -9.40 13.76 16.42
C ASN A 305 -10.05 13.66 17.80
N ALA A 306 -10.79 14.66 18.23
CA ALA A 306 -11.60 14.59 19.45
C ALA A 306 -12.67 13.47 19.36
N LYS A 307 -13.31 13.32 18.19
CA LYS A 307 -14.30 12.25 17.96
C LYS A 307 -13.66 10.87 17.92
N ILE A 308 -12.47 10.73 17.31
CA ILE A 308 -11.74 9.46 17.28
C ILE A 308 -11.29 9.06 18.69
N ARG A 309 -10.84 10.01 19.53
CA ARG A 309 -10.48 9.75 20.93
C ARG A 309 -11.68 9.43 21.83
N GLY A 310 -12.89 9.76 21.39
CA GLY A 310 -14.15 9.52 22.11
C GLY A 310 -15.07 8.56 21.37
N VAL A 311 -16.30 8.99 21.14
CA VAL A 311 -17.43 8.16 20.65
C VAL A 311 -17.13 7.34 19.40
N LEU A 312 -16.38 7.87 18.43
CA LEU A 312 -16.02 7.09 17.24
C LEU A 312 -15.04 5.99 17.60
N GLY A 313 -14.05 6.25 18.46
CA GLY A 313 -13.09 5.26 18.91
C GLY A 313 -13.72 4.11 19.71
N GLU A 314 -14.83 4.36 20.40
CA GLU A 314 -15.58 3.31 21.10
C GLU A 314 -16.21 2.27 20.16
N THR A 315 -16.33 2.59 18.88
CA THR A 315 -16.81 1.66 17.85
C THR A 315 -15.71 0.81 17.23
N ALA A 316 -14.43 1.15 17.43
CA ALA A 316 -13.28 0.37 17.02
C ALA A 316 -12.82 -0.56 18.15
N ASP A 317 -12.01 -1.58 17.84
CA ASP A 317 -11.43 -2.47 18.86
C ASP A 317 -10.32 -1.77 19.67
N ALA A 318 -9.65 -0.80 19.05
CA ALA A 318 -8.67 0.04 19.71
C ALA A 318 -8.45 1.36 18.96
N VAL A 319 -7.87 2.34 19.65
CA VAL A 319 -7.43 3.61 19.07
C VAL A 319 -5.93 3.78 19.26
N PHE A 320 -5.23 4.15 18.18
CA PHE A 320 -3.87 4.61 18.23
C PHE A 320 -3.82 6.14 18.05
N ASP A 321 -3.38 6.86 19.08
CA ASP A 321 -3.32 8.33 19.05
C ASP A 321 -2.07 8.84 18.32
N PHE A 322 -2.08 8.63 17.00
CA PHE A 322 -0.97 8.98 16.10
C PHE A 322 -0.69 10.50 16.10
N ALA A 323 -1.74 11.31 16.21
CA ALA A 323 -1.61 12.76 16.31
C ALA A 323 -0.78 13.20 17.51
N SER A 324 -0.97 12.57 18.67
CA SER A 324 -0.19 12.88 19.87
C SER A 324 1.26 12.39 19.76
N VAL A 325 1.50 11.29 19.06
CA VAL A 325 2.84 10.73 18.87
C VAL A 325 3.70 11.60 17.96
N LEU A 326 3.14 12.08 16.85
CA LEU A 326 3.86 12.92 15.88
C LEU A 326 3.88 14.42 16.25
N GLY A 327 3.20 14.79 17.32
CA GLY A 327 3.03 16.17 17.73
C GLY A 327 1.86 16.84 17.02
N GLN A 328 1.47 18.02 17.54
CA GLN A 328 0.41 18.83 16.95
C GLN A 328 1.01 19.86 16.00
N PRO A 329 0.23 20.38 15.03
CA PRO A 329 0.67 21.50 14.23
C PRO A 329 1.12 22.63 15.17
N ALA A 330 2.30 23.17 14.95
CA ALA A 330 2.71 24.34 15.71
C ALA A 330 1.71 25.49 15.47
N PRO A 331 1.39 26.30 16.49
CA PRO A 331 0.35 27.32 16.35
C PRO A 331 0.53 28.30 15.18
N ASN A 332 1.78 28.49 14.74
CA ASN A 332 2.12 29.41 13.66
C ASN A 332 2.72 28.72 12.42
N GLU A 333 2.97 27.41 12.48
CA GLU A 333 3.66 26.67 11.41
C GLU A 333 2.76 25.61 10.77
N TYR A 334 1.69 25.20 11.45
CA TYR A 334 0.72 24.21 10.96
C TYR A 334 1.33 22.88 10.48
N ARG A 335 2.52 22.54 10.97
CA ARG A 335 3.30 21.39 10.59
C ARG A 335 3.50 20.42 11.74
N SER A 336 3.64 19.14 11.39
CA SER A 336 4.19 18.14 12.29
C SER A 336 5.62 18.52 12.70
N VAL A 337 6.05 18.14 13.90
CA VAL A 337 7.44 18.29 14.33
C VAL A 337 8.43 17.42 13.51
N TYR A 338 7.92 16.50 12.70
CA TYR A 338 8.67 15.57 11.85
C TYR A 338 8.39 15.77 10.37
N GLU A 339 8.07 16.96 9.93
CA GLU A 339 7.65 17.32 8.57
C GLU A 339 6.20 16.88 8.26
N PRO A 340 5.57 17.38 7.17
CA PRO A 340 4.20 17.01 6.80
C PRO A 340 4.07 15.50 6.59
N HIS A 341 4.90 14.90 5.72
CA HIS A 341 5.08 13.46 5.66
C HIS A 341 6.16 13.06 6.67
N PRO A 342 5.88 12.21 7.66
CA PRO A 342 6.85 11.87 8.69
C PRO A 342 8.15 11.34 8.08
N ASN A 343 9.25 11.99 8.41
CA ASN A 343 10.59 11.52 8.04
C ASN A 343 10.96 10.24 8.80
N ALA A 344 12.15 9.69 8.54
CA ALA A 344 12.59 8.43 9.16
C ALA A 344 12.59 8.48 10.70
N ALA A 345 12.88 9.65 11.32
CA ALA A 345 12.85 9.82 12.77
C ALA A 345 11.41 9.78 13.31
N GLY A 346 10.47 10.49 12.69
CA GLY A 346 9.05 10.43 13.03
C GLY A 346 8.46 9.04 12.85
N CYS A 347 8.83 8.35 11.79
CA CYS A 347 8.43 6.97 11.53
C CYS A 347 8.95 5.99 12.60
N GLN A 348 10.17 6.18 13.12
CA GLN A 348 10.70 5.36 14.23
C GLN A 348 9.89 5.57 15.50
N ILE A 349 9.66 6.82 15.89
CA ILE A 349 8.89 7.15 17.09
C ILE A 349 7.45 6.61 16.98
N ALA A 350 6.84 6.72 15.81
CA ALA A 350 5.51 6.19 15.55
C ALA A 350 5.45 4.65 15.72
N ALA A 351 6.42 3.95 15.16
CA ALA A 351 6.50 2.49 15.26
C ALA A 351 6.74 2.03 16.70
N ASP A 352 7.67 2.66 17.41
CA ASP A 352 7.98 2.33 18.82
C ASP A 352 6.74 2.55 19.72
N ALA A 353 6.03 3.68 19.52
CA ALA A 353 4.81 3.97 20.25
C ALA A 353 3.68 2.98 19.94
N TYR A 354 3.55 2.54 18.68
CA TYR A 354 2.55 1.56 18.29
C TYR A 354 2.85 0.18 18.91
N LEU A 355 4.09 -0.30 18.80
CA LEU A 355 4.53 -1.59 19.34
C LEU A 355 4.38 -1.64 20.88
N ALA A 356 4.63 -0.52 21.56
CA ALA A 356 4.44 -0.40 23.01
C ALA A 356 2.98 -0.58 23.46
N LYS A 357 1.99 -0.37 22.58
CA LYS A 357 0.57 -0.56 22.89
C LYS A 357 0.13 -2.02 22.99
N LYS A 358 0.86 -2.95 22.38
CA LYS A 358 0.56 -4.40 22.40
C LYS A 358 -0.90 -4.69 22.02
N PHE A 359 -1.32 -4.23 20.86
CA PHE A 359 -2.71 -4.39 20.37
C PHE A 359 -3.10 -5.85 20.08
N PHE A 360 -2.14 -6.76 20.00
CA PHE A 360 -2.32 -8.17 19.68
C PHE A 360 -1.73 -9.09 20.75
#